data_d220993094517fc21d9340b42416bd8d
#
_entry.id   d220993094517fc21d9340b42416bd8d
#
_cell.length_a   1.000
_cell.length_b   1.000
_cell.length_c   1.000
_cell.angle_alpha   90.00
_cell.angle_beta   90.00
_cell.angle_gamma   90.00
#
_symmetry.space_group_name_H-M   'P 1'
#
loop_
_entity.id
_entity.type
_entity.pdbx_description
1 polymer ?
#
loop_
_entity_poly.entity_id
_entity_poly.type
_entity_poly.pdbx_seq_one_letter_code
_entity_poly.pdbx_strand_id
1 'polypeptide(L)'
;MQPRIKEVLTYLDGQYEALQKTFESIPIEKRSKSPAPGAWSPAGVIEHLASVETSIGRLISTRVAAGRESGLAPETDHSSVMETYTVGPLIGDRTRKIVSGERSHPVQQLAPDAAWNAFAAAHATLRSAVVDADGLAIGEIVHPHPVFGPLNLYHWVAFVGGHEARHAEQIREAAAAV
;
A
#
# COMPACT_ATOMS: atom_id res chain seq x y z
N MET A 1 -1.56 -0.07 22.19
CA MET A 1 -1.53 -0.62 20.82
C MET A 1 -1.11 -2.08 20.90
N GLN A 2 -1.91 -2.94 20.35
CA GLN A 2 -1.68 -4.40 20.30
C GLN A 2 -0.43 -4.72 19.45
N PRO A 3 0.33 -5.79 19.81
CA PRO A 3 1.57 -6.14 19.12
C PRO A 3 1.43 -6.30 17.61
N ARG A 4 0.36 -6.96 17.14
CA ARG A 4 0.10 -7.23 15.72
C ARG A 4 -0.18 -5.94 14.93
N ILE A 5 -0.94 -5.00 15.48
CA ILE A 5 -1.15 -3.66 14.89
C ILE A 5 0.18 -2.91 14.82
N LYS A 6 0.97 -2.94 15.91
CA LYS A 6 2.28 -2.29 15.95
C LYS A 6 3.22 -2.86 14.88
N GLU A 7 3.23 -4.19 14.71
CA GLU A 7 4.09 -4.88 13.73
C GLU A 7 3.78 -4.42 12.31
N VAL A 8 2.50 -4.50 11.89
CA VAL A 8 2.12 -4.13 10.52
C VAL A 8 2.28 -2.64 10.24
N LEU A 9 2.04 -1.76 11.24
CA LEU A 9 2.30 -0.33 11.11
C LEU A 9 3.80 -0.03 11.02
N THR A 10 4.64 -0.71 11.80
CA THR A 10 6.09 -0.55 11.71
C THR A 10 6.61 -0.94 10.33
N TYR A 11 6.09 -2.04 9.78
CA TYR A 11 6.43 -2.46 8.42
C TYR A 11 5.95 -1.44 7.37
N LEU A 12 4.70 -1.01 7.45
CA LEU A 12 4.10 -0.03 6.54
C LEU A 12 4.87 1.31 6.58
N ASP A 13 5.07 1.87 7.77
CA ASP A 13 5.79 3.15 7.96
C ASP A 13 7.23 3.05 7.40
N GLY A 14 7.91 1.91 7.58
CA GLY A 14 9.25 1.68 7.03
C GLY A 14 9.29 1.65 5.50
N GLN A 15 8.27 1.07 4.84
CA GLN A 15 8.19 1.07 3.38
C GLN A 15 7.84 2.45 2.83
N TYR A 16 6.95 3.19 3.49
CA TYR A 16 6.65 4.58 3.16
C TYR A 16 7.91 5.46 3.20
N GLU A 17 8.71 5.38 4.26
CA GLU A 17 9.97 6.13 4.37
C GLU A 17 10.97 5.76 3.27
N ALA A 18 11.07 4.47 2.95
CA ALA A 18 11.96 3.99 1.88
C ALA A 18 11.52 4.50 0.50
N LEU A 19 10.20 4.51 0.25
CA LEU A 19 9.62 5.05 -0.97
C LEU A 19 9.85 6.56 -1.07
N GLN A 20 9.66 7.30 0.05
CA GLN A 20 9.92 8.73 0.11
C GLN A 20 11.36 9.05 -0.27
N LYS A 21 12.32 8.41 0.38
CA LYS A 21 13.75 8.58 0.07
C LYS A 21 14.05 8.26 -1.39
N THR A 22 13.41 7.23 -1.92
CA THR A 22 13.57 6.87 -3.33
C THR A 22 13.05 7.97 -4.25
N PHE A 23 11.82 8.46 -4.04
CA PHE A 23 11.22 9.51 -4.88
C PHE A 23 11.98 10.83 -4.78
N GLU A 24 12.42 11.22 -3.58
CA GLU A 24 13.21 12.43 -3.35
C GLU A 24 14.60 12.38 -4.00
N SER A 25 15.21 11.19 -4.09
CA SER A 25 16.51 11.00 -4.75
C SER A 25 16.48 11.20 -6.27
N ILE A 26 15.28 11.17 -6.89
CA ILE A 26 15.14 11.36 -8.33
C ILE A 26 15.20 12.85 -8.67
N PRO A 27 16.05 13.26 -9.64
CA PRO A 27 16.07 14.62 -10.13
C PRO A 27 14.68 15.12 -10.54
N ILE A 28 14.33 16.34 -10.14
CA ILE A 28 12.97 16.88 -10.30
C ILE A 28 12.50 16.86 -11.76
N GLU A 29 13.40 17.11 -12.69
CA GLU A 29 13.14 17.12 -14.13
C GLU A 29 12.84 15.73 -14.71
N LYS A 30 13.14 14.66 -13.98
CA LYS A 30 12.85 13.27 -14.35
C LYS A 30 11.53 12.75 -13.77
N ARG A 31 11.05 13.35 -12.69
CA ARG A 31 9.88 12.83 -11.93
C ARG A 31 8.60 12.76 -12.77
N SER A 32 8.45 13.64 -13.77
CA SER A 32 7.30 13.66 -14.69
C SER A 32 7.54 12.96 -16.02
N LYS A 33 8.76 12.45 -16.27
CA LYS A 33 9.09 11.83 -17.55
C LYS A 33 8.73 10.34 -17.57
N SER A 34 7.98 9.94 -18.58
CA SER A 34 7.69 8.53 -18.85
C SER A 34 8.85 7.89 -19.59
N PRO A 35 9.29 6.68 -19.21
CA PRO A 35 10.42 6.00 -19.85
C PRO A 35 10.10 5.49 -21.26
N ALA A 36 8.82 5.31 -21.60
CA ALA A 36 8.35 4.87 -22.91
C ALA A 36 6.88 5.25 -23.11
N PRO A 37 6.35 5.27 -24.33
CA PRO A 37 4.92 5.43 -24.58
C PRO A 37 4.08 4.40 -23.80
N GLY A 38 3.10 4.87 -23.04
CA GLY A 38 2.24 4.04 -22.22
C GLY A 38 2.84 3.55 -20.89
N ALA A 39 4.11 3.84 -20.61
CA ALA A 39 4.71 3.59 -19.31
C ALA A 39 4.46 4.77 -18.34
N TRP A 40 4.42 4.48 -17.06
CA TRP A 40 4.20 5.50 -16.03
C TRP A 40 5.51 6.22 -15.69
N SER A 41 5.42 7.54 -15.51
CA SER A 41 6.49 8.33 -14.91
C SER A 41 6.60 8.02 -13.41
N PRO A 42 7.69 8.39 -12.73
CA PRO A 42 7.79 8.34 -11.27
C PRO A 42 6.57 8.97 -10.56
N ALA A 43 6.14 10.15 -10.99
CA ALA A 43 4.94 10.81 -10.44
C ALA A 43 3.66 10.02 -10.72
N GLY A 44 3.52 9.41 -11.90
CA GLY A 44 2.39 8.54 -12.23
C GLY A 44 2.34 7.28 -11.36
N VAL A 45 3.49 6.71 -10.99
CA VAL A 45 3.54 5.60 -10.02
C VAL A 45 3.06 6.04 -8.65
N ILE A 46 3.47 7.23 -8.17
CA ILE A 46 2.99 7.78 -6.89
C ILE A 46 1.48 8.06 -6.94
N GLU A 47 0.94 8.59 -8.05
CA GLU A 47 -0.50 8.78 -8.23
C GLU A 47 -1.27 7.44 -8.15
N HIS A 48 -0.72 6.38 -8.76
CA HIS A 48 -1.26 5.03 -8.65
C HIS A 48 -1.31 4.56 -7.20
N LEU A 49 -0.24 4.70 -6.44
CA LEU A 49 -0.17 4.32 -5.03
C LEU A 49 -1.22 5.08 -4.20
N ALA A 50 -1.38 6.39 -4.42
CA ALA A 50 -2.41 7.19 -3.77
C ALA A 50 -3.82 6.63 -3.97
N SER A 51 -4.15 6.22 -5.21
CA SER A 51 -5.45 5.63 -5.54
C SER A 51 -5.67 4.28 -4.86
N VAL A 52 -4.65 3.42 -4.86
CA VAL A 52 -4.70 2.09 -4.23
C VAL A 52 -4.88 2.23 -2.72
N GLU A 53 -4.07 3.06 -2.05
CA GLU A 53 -4.14 3.23 -0.60
C GLU A 53 -5.44 3.89 -0.14
N THR A 54 -5.97 4.85 -0.91
CA THR A 54 -7.31 5.40 -0.66
C THR A 54 -8.37 4.30 -0.67
N SER A 55 -8.28 3.39 -1.64
CA SER A 55 -9.25 2.28 -1.77
C SER A 55 -9.12 1.27 -0.63
N ILE A 56 -7.89 0.93 -0.24
CA ILE A 56 -7.63 -0.02 0.85
C ILE A 56 -7.96 0.60 2.22
N GLY A 57 -7.64 1.86 2.45
CA GLY A 57 -8.03 2.57 3.67
C GLY A 57 -9.54 2.58 3.87
N ARG A 58 -10.31 2.83 2.81
CA ARG A 58 -11.77 2.73 2.82
C ARG A 58 -12.26 1.29 3.08
N LEU A 59 -11.62 0.30 2.45
CA LEU A 59 -11.92 -1.11 2.71
C LEU A 59 -11.76 -1.45 4.18
N ILE A 60 -10.60 -1.11 4.78
CA ILE A 60 -10.29 -1.40 6.18
C ILE A 60 -11.32 -0.72 7.09
N SER A 61 -11.54 0.60 6.93
CA SER A 61 -12.51 1.35 7.74
C SER A 61 -13.91 0.72 7.69
N THR A 62 -14.38 0.37 6.48
CA THR A 62 -15.71 -0.21 6.28
C THR A 62 -15.81 -1.60 6.93
N ARG A 63 -14.78 -2.43 6.79
CA ARG A 63 -14.78 -3.79 7.36
C ARG A 63 -14.64 -3.78 8.87
N VAL A 64 -13.84 -2.88 9.43
CA VAL A 64 -13.72 -2.69 10.88
C VAL A 64 -15.03 -2.20 11.49
N ALA A 65 -15.71 -1.23 10.86
CA ALA A 65 -17.01 -0.76 11.31
C ALA A 65 -18.06 -1.90 11.34
N ALA A 66 -18.15 -2.66 10.25
CA ALA A 66 -19.05 -3.83 10.18
C ALA A 66 -18.67 -4.91 11.22
N GLY A 67 -17.37 -5.13 11.45
CA GLY A 67 -16.88 -6.04 12.51
C GLY A 67 -17.34 -5.61 13.91
N ARG A 68 -17.23 -4.33 14.23
CA ARG A 68 -17.73 -3.78 15.50
C ARG A 68 -19.23 -3.98 15.67
N GLU A 69 -20.01 -3.68 14.63
CA GLU A 69 -21.47 -3.87 14.65
C GLU A 69 -21.88 -5.34 14.83
N SER A 70 -21.10 -6.27 14.27
CA SER A 70 -21.32 -7.72 14.42
C SER A 70 -20.74 -8.33 15.69
N GLY A 71 -20.10 -7.54 16.56
CA GLY A 71 -19.51 -8.02 17.81
C GLY A 71 -18.18 -8.74 17.62
N LEU A 72 -17.33 -8.27 16.70
CA LEU A 72 -15.97 -8.80 16.52
C LEU A 72 -15.23 -8.84 17.85
N ALA A 73 -14.64 -9.99 18.17
CA ALA A 73 -13.96 -10.23 19.42
C ALA A 73 -12.73 -9.33 19.61
N PRO A 74 -12.31 -9.08 20.87
CA PRO A 74 -11.01 -8.48 21.14
C PRO A 74 -9.86 -9.33 20.58
N GLU A 75 -8.77 -8.67 20.16
CA GLU A 75 -7.54 -9.37 19.77
C GLU A 75 -6.85 -10.00 20.96
N THR A 76 -6.65 -11.29 20.93
CA THR A 76 -5.95 -12.07 21.96
C THR A 76 -4.71 -12.79 21.41
N ASP A 77 -4.55 -12.84 20.08
CA ASP A 77 -3.39 -13.42 19.43
C ASP A 77 -2.25 -12.38 19.40
N HIS A 78 -1.04 -12.81 19.81
CA HIS A 78 0.17 -12.00 19.84
C HIS A 78 1.26 -12.56 18.92
N SER A 79 0.94 -13.57 18.12
CA SER A 79 1.86 -14.14 17.12
C SER A 79 2.18 -13.12 16.02
N SER A 80 3.34 -13.29 15.38
CA SER A 80 3.74 -12.42 14.28
C SER A 80 2.80 -12.56 13.09
N VAL A 81 2.33 -11.42 12.58
CA VAL A 81 1.57 -11.35 11.33
C VAL A 81 2.47 -11.70 10.15
N MET A 82 3.73 -11.21 10.19
CA MET A 82 4.65 -11.36 9.07
C MET A 82 5.10 -12.81 8.84
N GLU A 83 5.09 -13.65 9.89
CA GLU A 83 5.35 -15.09 9.74
C GLU A 83 4.29 -15.83 8.93
N THR A 84 3.04 -15.35 8.96
CA THR A 84 1.93 -15.94 8.21
C THR A 84 1.65 -15.22 6.87
N TYR A 85 2.35 -14.11 6.61
CA TYR A 85 2.18 -13.32 5.40
C TYR A 85 2.99 -13.90 4.23
N THR A 86 2.37 -14.76 3.43
CA THR A 86 3.01 -15.50 2.33
C THR A 86 3.01 -14.75 0.99
N VAL A 87 2.30 -13.62 0.89
CA VAL A 87 2.15 -12.88 -0.37
C VAL A 87 3.34 -11.95 -0.67
N GLY A 88 4.10 -11.57 0.36
CA GLY A 88 5.24 -10.66 0.21
C GLY A 88 6.24 -11.04 -0.89
N PRO A 89 6.75 -12.28 -0.94
CA PRO A 89 7.65 -12.71 -2.01
C PRO A 89 7.03 -12.62 -3.40
N LEU A 90 5.71 -12.85 -3.52
CA LEU A 90 4.99 -12.78 -4.80
C LEU A 90 4.84 -11.33 -5.30
N ILE A 91 4.64 -10.39 -4.38
CA ILE A 91 4.58 -8.95 -4.70
C ILE A 91 5.97 -8.46 -5.11
N GLY A 92 7.02 -8.86 -4.39
CA GLY A 92 8.40 -8.48 -4.65
C GLY A 92 8.95 -9.04 -5.97
N ASP A 93 8.38 -10.11 -6.50
CA ASP A 93 8.81 -10.71 -7.76
C ASP A 93 8.49 -9.79 -8.96
N ARG A 94 9.50 -9.04 -9.40
CA ARG A 94 9.41 -8.11 -10.55
C ARG A 94 9.39 -8.81 -11.90
N THR A 95 9.72 -10.09 -11.98
CA THR A 95 9.61 -10.88 -13.22
C THR A 95 8.16 -11.15 -13.59
N ARG A 96 7.26 -11.15 -12.60
CA ARG A 96 5.82 -11.29 -12.80
C ARG A 96 5.20 -9.92 -13.10
N LYS A 97 4.67 -9.77 -14.30
CA LYS A 97 3.87 -8.59 -14.65
C LYS A 97 2.49 -8.71 -13.99
N ILE A 98 2.24 -7.86 -13.00
CA ILE A 98 0.92 -7.70 -12.39
C ILE A 98 0.23 -6.56 -13.14
N VAL A 99 -0.88 -6.84 -13.79
CA VAL A 99 -1.69 -5.82 -14.47
C VAL A 99 -2.62 -5.21 -13.43
N SER A 100 -2.44 -3.92 -13.16
CA SER A 100 -3.35 -3.16 -12.29
C SER A 100 -4.71 -3.01 -12.96
N GLY A 101 -5.80 -3.02 -12.15
CA GLY A 101 -7.12 -2.71 -12.67
C GLY A 101 -7.20 -1.26 -13.18
N GLU A 102 -8.02 -1.01 -14.17
CA GLU A 102 -8.17 0.33 -14.80
C GLU A 102 -8.43 1.46 -13.77
N ARG A 103 -9.15 1.16 -12.70
CA ARG A 103 -9.51 2.13 -11.65
C ARG A 103 -8.30 2.66 -10.86
N SER A 104 -7.17 1.96 -10.89
CA SER A 104 -5.93 2.36 -10.20
C SER A 104 -4.90 2.95 -11.14
N HIS A 105 -5.22 3.11 -12.44
CA HIS A 105 -4.31 3.76 -13.39
C HIS A 105 -4.16 5.26 -13.07
N PRO A 106 -2.96 5.83 -13.21
CA PRO A 106 -2.74 7.26 -13.06
C PRO A 106 -3.39 7.99 -14.23
N VAL A 107 -4.56 8.59 -13.98
CA VAL A 107 -5.36 9.25 -15.03
C VAL A 107 -5.27 10.77 -14.98
N GLN A 108 -4.90 11.34 -13.80
CA GLN A 108 -4.89 12.78 -13.59
C GLN A 108 -3.60 13.43 -14.07
N GLN A 109 -2.52 12.64 -14.23
CA GLN A 109 -1.18 13.13 -14.60
C GLN A 109 -0.73 14.28 -13.70
N LEU A 110 -0.83 14.07 -12.39
CA LEU A 110 -0.50 15.07 -11.39
C LEU A 110 0.96 15.51 -11.50
N ALA A 111 1.21 16.79 -11.20
CA ALA A 111 2.57 17.26 -10.96
C ALA A 111 3.22 16.48 -9.80
N PRO A 112 4.55 16.28 -9.78
CA PRO A 112 5.22 15.42 -8.80
C PRO A 112 4.86 15.73 -7.34
N ASP A 113 4.84 17.00 -6.96
CA ASP A 113 4.50 17.41 -5.59
C ASP A 113 3.01 17.16 -5.27
N ALA A 114 2.12 17.36 -6.24
CA ALA A 114 0.70 17.07 -6.07
C ALA A 114 0.44 15.56 -5.95
N ALA A 115 1.14 14.74 -6.74
CA ALA A 115 1.08 13.28 -6.64
C ALA A 115 1.56 12.80 -5.26
N TRP A 116 2.71 13.33 -4.80
CA TRP A 116 3.24 13.00 -3.49
C TRP A 116 2.29 13.42 -2.35
N ASN A 117 1.76 14.63 -2.39
CA ASN A 117 0.81 15.12 -1.38
C ASN A 117 -0.47 14.26 -1.34
N ALA A 118 -0.99 13.85 -2.49
CA ALA A 118 -2.14 12.94 -2.56
C ALA A 118 -1.83 11.57 -1.96
N PHE A 119 -0.64 11.02 -2.23
CA PHE A 119 -0.18 9.77 -1.67
C PHE A 119 0.01 9.87 -0.15
N ALA A 120 0.69 10.89 0.34
CA ALA A 120 0.90 11.11 1.78
C ALA A 120 -0.44 11.23 2.55
N ALA A 121 -1.43 11.91 1.97
CA ALA A 121 -2.77 12.01 2.55
C ALA A 121 -3.50 10.66 2.56
N ALA A 122 -3.40 9.87 1.48
CA ALA A 122 -3.97 8.52 1.41
C ALA A 122 -3.34 7.59 2.44
N HIS A 123 -2.00 7.61 2.54
CA HIS A 123 -1.24 6.84 3.52
C HIS A 123 -1.65 7.19 4.96
N ALA A 124 -1.71 8.47 5.30
CA ALA A 124 -2.15 8.92 6.63
C ALA A 124 -3.56 8.45 6.96
N THR A 125 -4.49 8.47 5.98
CA THR A 125 -5.86 7.99 6.14
C THR A 125 -5.91 6.48 6.36
N LEU A 126 -5.17 5.71 5.57
CA LEU A 126 -5.05 4.26 5.72
C LEU A 126 -4.45 3.91 7.08
N ARG A 127 -3.35 4.56 7.45
CA ARG A 127 -2.71 4.38 8.75
C ARG A 127 -3.67 4.64 9.92
N SER A 128 -4.45 5.72 9.84
CA SER A 128 -5.48 6.03 10.83
C SER A 128 -6.53 4.92 10.94
N ALA A 129 -7.00 4.39 9.81
CA ALA A 129 -7.97 3.29 9.80
C ALA A 129 -7.43 2.01 10.48
N VAL A 130 -6.12 1.75 10.34
CA VAL A 130 -5.45 0.63 11.03
C VAL A 130 -5.32 0.88 12.52
N VAL A 131 -4.96 2.10 12.93
CA VAL A 131 -4.90 2.49 14.35
C VAL A 131 -6.28 2.41 15.01
N ASP A 132 -7.32 2.84 14.31
CA ASP A 132 -8.70 2.76 14.81
C ASP A 132 -9.18 1.32 15.03
N ALA A 133 -8.55 0.34 14.39
CA ALA A 133 -8.85 -1.08 14.58
C ALA A 133 -8.13 -1.71 15.80
N ASP A 134 -7.31 -0.93 16.53
CA ASP A 134 -6.53 -1.45 17.65
C ASP A 134 -7.43 -2.11 18.71
N GLY A 135 -7.02 -3.28 19.16
CA GLY A 135 -7.75 -4.09 20.14
C GLY A 135 -8.79 -5.04 19.54
N LEU A 136 -9.07 -5.00 18.24
CA LEU A 136 -10.00 -5.91 17.57
C LEU A 136 -9.27 -7.04 16.83
N ALA A 137 -9.85 -8.23 16.84
CA ALA A 137 -9.32 -9.41 16.13
C ALA A 137 -9.51 -9.29 14.60
N ILE A 138 -8.92 -8.26 13.99
CA ILE A 138 -9.08 -8.00 12.55
C ILE A 138 -8.46 -9.08 11.65
N GLY A 139 -7.68 -9.99 12.22
CA GLY A 139 -7.22 -11.21 11.56
C GLY A 139 -8.35 -12.17 11.17
N GLU A 140 -9.51 -12.07 11.83
CA GLU A 140 -10.70 -12.87 11.49
C GLU A 140 -11.50 -12.27 10.31
N ILE A 141 -11.25 -11.01 9.96
CA ILE A 141 -11.92 -10.36 8.84
C ILE A 141 -11.12 -10.66 7.56
N VAL A 142 -11.69 -11.48 6.69
CA VAL A 142 -11.08 -11.85 5.40
C VAL A 142 -11.80 -11.13 4.26
N HIS A 143 -11.01 -10.58 3.33
CA HIS A 143 -11.51 -9.98 2.09
C HIS A 143 -10.66 -10.46 0.90
N PRO A 144 -11.28 -10.87 -0.23
CA PRO A 144 -10.53 -11.38 -1.36
C PRO A 144 -9.75 -10.26 -2.07
N HIS A 145 -8.46 -10.50 -2.31
CA HIS A 145 -7.65 -9.70 -3.22
C HIS A 145 -7.78 -10.26 -4.64
N PRO A 146 -7.96 -9.41 -5.68
CA PRO A 146 -8.25 -9.87 -7.04
C PRO A 146 -7.14 -10.74 -7.65
N VAL A 147 -5.90 -10.62 -7.19
CA VAL A 147 -4.74 -11.37 -7.70
C VAL A 147 -4.25 -12.44 -6.73
N PHE A 148 -4.29 -12.15 -5.42
CA PHE A 148 -3.65 -12.98 -4.39
C PHE A 148 -4.64 -13.83 -3.58
N GLY A 149 -5.94 -13.78 -3.90
CA GLY A 149 -6.96 -14.53 -3.19
C GLY A 149 -7.31 -13.93 -1.82
N PRO A 150 -7.78 -14.75 -0.86
CA PRO A 150 -8.25 -14.26 0.43
C PRO A 150 -7.09 -13.74 1.27
N LEU A 151 -7.21 -12.49 1.76
CA LEU A 151 -6.31 -11.86 2.71
C LEU A 151 -7.11 -11.41 3.93
N ASN A 152 -6.60 -11.64 5.15
CA ASN A 152 -7.15 -11.00 6.33
C ASN A 152 -6.71 -9.52 6.38
N LEU A 153 -7.32 -8.70 7.26
CA LEU A 153 -7.02 -7.27 7.25
C LEU A 153 -5.57 -6.95 7.65
N TYR A 154 -4.92 -7.73 8.51
CA TYR A 154 -3.48 -7.55 8.76
C TYR A 154 -2.65 -7.79 7.48
N HIS A 155 -2.97 -8.85 6.73
CA HIS A 155 -2.29 -9.14 5.46
C HIS A 155 -2.57 -8.08 4.38
N TRP A 156 -3.75 -7.42 4.42
CA TRP A 156 -4.02 -6.28 3.56
C TRP A 156 -3.10 -5.09 3.87
N VAL A 157 -2.81 -4.81 5.15
CA VAL A 157 -1.85 -3.76 5.54
C VAL A 157 -0.44 -4.13 5.10
N ALA A 158 -0.02 -5.37 5.35
CA ALA A 158 1.29 -5.86 4.90
C ALA A 158 1.41 -5.85 3.36
N PHE A 159 0.31 -6.13 2.64
CA PHE A 159 0.26 -6.00 1.18
C PHE A 159 0.59 -4.57 0.72
N VAL A 160 0.03 -3.55 1.38
CA VAL A 160 0.32 -2.15 1.02
C VAL A 160 1.81 -1.87 1.13
N GLY A 161 2.46 -2.21 2.24
CA GLY A 161 3.91 -1.99 2.39
C GLY A 161 4.72 -2.74 1.32
N GLY A 162 4.38 -4.00 1.02
CA GLY A 162 5.02 -4.75 -0.07
C GLY A 162 4.79 -4.12 -1.45
N HIS A 163 3.62 -3.53 -1.67
CA HIS A 163 3.26 -2.81 -2.89
C HIS A 163 4.06 -1.52 -3.06
N GLU A 164 4.23 -0.75 -1.99
CA GLU A 164 5.12 0.42 -1.98
C GLU A 164 6.56 0.05 -2.31
N ALA A 165 7.10 -1.01 -1.68
CA ALA A 165 8.45 -1.51 -1.96
C ALA A 165 8.63 -1.89 -3.44
N ARG A 166 7.65 -2.61 -4.01
CA ARG A 166 7.66 -2.96 -5.44
C ARG A 166 7.70 -1.73 -6.34
N HIS A 167 6.91 -0.72 -6.01
CA HIS A 167 6.82 0.50 -6.80
C HIS A 167 8.00 1.45 -6.58
N ALA A 168 8.68 1.39 -5.45
CA ALA A 168 9.97 2.08 -5.26
C ALA A 168 11.00 1.61 -6.30
N GLU A 169 11.09 0.30 -6.56
CA GLU A 169 11.95 -0.22 -7.63
C GLU A 169 11.49 0.23 -9.03
N GLN A 170 10.19 0.23 -9.30
CA GLN A 170 9.67 0.72 -10.58
C GLN A 170 10.01 2.21 -10.82
N ILE A 171 9.95 3.02 -9.78
CA ILE A 171 10.33 4.44 -9.83
C ILE A 171 11.82 4.59 -10.19
N ARG A 172 12.72 3.79 -9.58
CA ARG A 172 14.15 3.80 -9.92
C ARG A 172 14.39 3.41 -11.36
N GLU A 173 13.74 2.34 -11.85
CA GLU A 173 13.84 1.87 -13.23
C GLU A 173 13.34 2.95 -14.21
N ALA A 174 12.18 3.57 -13.93
CA ALA A 174 11.63 4.63 -14.77
C ALA A 174 12.57 5.84 -14.85
N ALA A 175 13.15 6.27 -13.73
CA ALA A 175 14.06 7.41 -13.68
C ALA A 175 15.42 7.12 -14.32
N ALA A 176 15.88 5.88 -14.32
CA ALA A 176 17.13 5.47 -14.95
C ALA A 176 17.02 5.42 -16.49
N ALA A 177 15.81 5.24 -17.02
CA ALA A 177 15.55 5.11 -18.46
C ALA A 177 15.30 6.45 -19.19
N VAL A 178 15.32 7.61 -18.47
CA VAL A 178 15.06 8.95 -19.01
C VAL A 178 16.19 9.94 -18.78
#